data_7cabcafb886d84c98416f8ae6e0e50b0
#
_entry.id   7cabcafb886d84c98416f8ae6e0e50b0
#
_cell.length_a   1.000
_cell.length_b   1.000
_cell.length_c   1.000
_cell.angle_alpha   90.00
_cell.angle_beta   90.00
_cell.angle_gamma   90.00
#
_symmetry.space_group_name_H-M   'P 1'
#
loop_
_entity.id
_entity.type
_entity.pdbx_description
1 polymer ?
#
loop_
_entity_poly.entity_id
_entity_poly.type
_entity_poly.pdbx_seq_one_letter_code
_entity_poly.pdbx_strand_id
1 'polypeptide(L)'
;MGDVANFIPGQNKVLIVSLGGLNPLIRQMNSQNVEVQCNAVGCITNLATHEENKARIARSGALAPLTRLAKSKDMRVQRNATGALLNMTHSDDNRQQLVSAGAIPVLVSLLSSSDTDVQYYCTTALSNIAVDSANRKRLAQTETKLVQSLVHLMKGQAPKVQCQAALALRNLASDEKYQLDIVRAGGLPPLLQLLQSSYLPLILSAVACIRNISIHPMNESPIIDAGFLRPLVDLLGSTDNEEIQCHAISTLRNLAASSDKNKQLVLEAGAVQKCKELVLKVPLSVQSEMTAAIAVLALSDDLKPHLLSLGVFDVLIPLTESESIEVQGNSAAALGNLSSKGTPSPHPPKHDLPTNAPSQQSATTPSSSPPGTPLAAASTATSRASWPRGTLLSNTSRSGRSSSSSKAATRSCWIRSTRART
;
A
#
# COMPACT_ATOMS: atom_id res chain seq x y z
N MET A 1 5.66 55.48 0.96
CA MET A 1 4.85 54.65 0.05
C MET A 1 5.73 53.49 -0.40
N GLY A 2 5.75 52.46 0.40
CA GLY A 2 6.61 51.26 0.20
C GLY A 2 5.88 50.25 -0.69
N ASP A 3 6.64 49.60 -1.50
CA ASP A 3 6.34 48.66 -2.57
C ASP A 3 5.14 47.73 -2.35
N VAL A 4 4.04 48.03 -2.99
CA VAL A 4 2.84 47.15 -3.10
C VAL A 4 3.02 46.11 -4.24
N ALA A 5 4.19 46.07 -4.89
CA ALA A 5 4.36 45.40 -6.17
C ALA A 5 4.77 43.92 -6.15
N ASN A 6 4.97 43.28 -4.99
CA ASN A 6 5.39 41.87 -4.93
C ASN A 6 4.62 41.05 -3.90
N PHE A 7 3.30 41.06 -3.94
CA PHE A 7 2.48 40.17 -3.12
C PHE A 7 2.45 38.75 -3.72
N ILE A 8 3.31 37.87 -3.23
CA ILE A 8 3.23 36.43 -3.52
C ILE A 8 2.03 35.86 -2.73
N PRO A 9 1.06 35.16 -3.37
CA PRO A 9 -0.17 34.69 -2.70
C PRO A 9 0.06 33.86 -1.42
N GLY A 10 1.24 33.25 -1.27
CA GLY A 10 1.63 32.52 -0.06
C GLY A 10 1.92 33.40 1.15
N GLN A 11 2.46 34.60 0.95
CA GLN A 11 2.84 35.51 2.03
C GLN A 11 1.65 36.04 2.81
N ASN A 12 0.51 36.29 2.14
CA ASN A 12 -0.72 36.72 2.82
C ASN A 12 -1.22 35.70 3.83
N LYS A 13 -1.07 34.40 3.56
CA LYS A 13 -1.50 33.34 4.48
C LYS A 13 -0.69 33.33 5.77
N VAL A 14 0.61 33.54 5.68
CA VAL A 14 1.51 33.64 6.84
C VAL A 14 1.24 34.93 7.60
N LEU A 15 1.09 36.05 6.90
CA LEU A 15 0.83 37.36 7.48
C LEU A 15 -0.48 37.39 8.30
N ILE A 16 -1.58 36.85 7.75
CA ILE A 16 -2.87 36.77 8.47
C ILE A 16 -2.68 36.01 9.80
N VAL A 17 -1.97 34.90 9.79
CA VAL A 17 -1.71 34.10 10.99
C VAL A 17 -0.79 34.83 11.95
N SER A 18 0.24 35.53 11.48
CA SER A 18 1.18 36.31 12.31
C SER A 18 0.53 37.52 12.98
N LEU A 19 -0.45 38.13 12.31
CA LEU A 19 -1.26 39.23 12.86
C LEU A 19 -2.39 38.77 13.80
N GLY A 20 -2.42 37.48 14.18
CA GLY A 20 -3.39 36.94 15.15
C GLY A 20 -4.76 36.58 14.58
N GLY A 21 -4.87 36.45 13.25
CA GLY A 21 -6.14 36.16 12.56
C GLY A 21 -6.77 34.79 12.93
N LEU A 22 -6.00 33.83 13.51
CA LEU A 22 -6.54 32.52 13.88
C LEU A 22 -7.61 32.61 14.99
N ASN A 23 -7.37 33.37 16.05
CA ASN A 23 -8.30 33.45 17.18
C ASN A 23 -9.71 33.94 16.81
N PRO A 24 -9.87 35.07 16.06
CA PRO A 24 -11.20 35.48 15.63
C PRO A 24 -11.84 34.46 14.67
N LEU A 25 -11.10 33.84 13.75
CA LEU A 25 -11.64 32.82 12.85
C LEU A 25 -12.14 31.60 13.61
N ILE A 26 -11.41 31.12 14.63
CA ILE A 26 -11.82 30.01 15.48
C ILE A 26 -13.10 30.33 16.26
N ARG A 27 -13.24 31.58 16.77
CA ARG A 27 -14.49 32.04 17.38
C ARG A 27 -15.65 32.02 16.38
N GLN A 28 -15.43 32.51 15.15
CA GLN A 28 -16.44 32.52 14.09
C GLN A 28 -16.86 31.12 13.63
N MET A 29 -16.00 30.11 13.72
CA MET A 29 -16.40 28.70 13.49
C MET A 29 -17.48 28.20 14.48
N ASN A 30 -17.69 28.88 15.60
CA ASN A 30 -18.73 28.60 16.57
C ASN A 30 -19.98 29.51 16.42
N SER A 31 -20.06 30.35 15.40
CA SER A 31 -21.21 31.23 15.13
C SER A 31 -22.48 30.41 14.89
N GLN A 32 -23.64 30.97 15.28
CA GLN A 32 -24.95 30.41 14.91
C GLN A 32 -25.31 30.69 13.44
N ASN A 33 -24.64 31.64 12.80
CA ASN A 33 -24.84 31.97 11.39
C ASN A 33 -23.97 31.05 10.51
N VAL A 34 -24.62 30.27 9.65
CA VAL A 34 -23.98 29.27 8.78
C VAL A 34 -23.03 29.94 7.76
N GLU A 35 -23.36 31.15 7.25
CA GLU A 35 -22.47 31.85 6.32
C GLU A 35 -21.17 32.29 7.02
N VAL A 36 -21.27 32.78 8.25
CA VAL A 36 -20.09 33.14 9.07
C VAL A 36 -19.25 31.90 9.34
N GLN A 37 -19.89 30.76 9.71
CA GLN A 37 -19.20 29.49 9.88
C GLN A 37 -18.47 29.07 8.59
N CYS A 38 -19.18 29.07 7.45
CA CYS A 38 -18.66 28.63 6.17
C CYS A 38 -17.42 29.45 5.77
N ASN A 39 -17.51 30.78 5.90
CA ASN A 39 -16.42 31.70 5.55
C ASN A 39 -15.21 31.49 6.50
N ALA A 40 -15.46 31.34 7.79
CA ALA A 40 -14.40 31.11 8.77
C ALA A 40 -13.67 29.78 8.53
N VAL A 41 -14.41 28.70 8.30
CA VAL A 41 -13.84 27.37 8.00
C VAL A 41 -13.10 27.41 6.68
N GLY A 42 -13.69 28.02 5.63
CA GLY A 42 -13.03 28.18 4.33
C GLY A 42 -11.72 28.96 4.42
N CYS A 43 -11.69 30.02 5.24
CA CYS A 43 -10.45 30.76 5.51
C CYS A 43 -9.40 29.88 6.18
N ILE A 44 -9.75 29.14 7.24
CA ILE A 44 -8.83 28.18 7.92
C ILE A 44 -8.33 27.13 6.93
N THR A 45 -9.21 26.59 6.06
CA THR A 45 -8.82 25.61 5.02
C THR A 45 -7.75 26.18 4.10
N ASN A 46 -7.94 27.43 3.64
CA ASN A 46 -6.95 28.12 2.79
C ASN A 46 -5.64 28.41 3.53
N LEU A 47 -5.70 28.83 4.78
CA LEU A 47 -4.52 29.07 5.60
C LEU A 47 -3.72 27.77 5.84
N ALA A 48 -4.41 26.63 6.02
CA ALA A 48 -3.83 25.31 6.25
C ALA A 48 -3.12 24.71 5.01
N THR A 49 -3.24 25.32 3.83
CA THR A 49 -2.45 24.90 2.66
C THR A 49 -0.98 25.35 2.75
N HIS A 50 -0.64 26.30 3.63
CA HIS A 50 0.74 26.76 3.84
C HIS A 50 1.39 25.99 4.98
N GLU A 51 2.60 25.48 4.77
CA GLU A 51 3.26 24.57 5.73
C GLU A 51 3.48 25.22 7.10
N GLU A 52 3.99 26.47 7.14
CA GLU A 52 4.26 27.19 8.38
C GLU A 52 3.00 27.42 9.24
N ASN A 53 1.84 27.53 8.60
CA ASN A 53 0.57 27.77 9.29
C ASN A 53 0.00 26.50 9.94
N LYS A 54 0.29 25.32 9.41
CA LYS A 54 -0.30 24.06 9.88
C LYS A 54 -0.03 23.82 11.36
N ALA A 55 1.21 23.93 11.80
CA ALA A 55 1.58 23.78 13.21
C ALA A 55 0.90 24.82 14.12
N ARG A 56 0.77 26.07 13.64
CA ARG A 56 0.10 27.15 14.39
C ARG A 56 -1.41 26.90 14.48
N ILE A 57 -2.06 26.46 13.42
CA ILE A 57 -3.49 26.08 13.38
C ILE A 57 -3.74 24.91 14.35
N ALA A 58 -2.89 23.87 14.34
CA ALA A 58 -3.04 22.72 15.23
C ALA A 58 -2.99 23.15 16.72
N ARG A 59 -2.03 24.03 17.09
CA ARG A 59 -1.85 24.51 18.47
C ARG A 59 -2.87 25.58 18.90
N SER A 60 -3.58 26.22 17.97
CA SER A 60 -4.54 27.28 18.26
C SER A 60 -5.89 26.79 18.79
N GLY A 61 -6.11 25.47 18.89
CA GLY A 61 -7.38 24.87 19.27
C GLY A 61 -8.39 24.76 18.13
N ALA A 62 -7.98 24.96 16.85
CA ALA A 62 -8.86 24.86 15.68
C ALA A 62 -9.34 23.44 15.38
N LEU A 63 -8.58 22.40 15.77
CA LEU A 63 -8.87 21.01 15.37
C LEU A 63 -10.19 20.48 15.91
N ALA A 64 -10.55 20.79 17.16
CA ALA A 64 -11.83 20.35 17.75
C ALA A 64 -13.06 20.99 17.07
N PRO A 65 -13.12 22.32 16.85
CA PRO A 65 -14.16 22.92 16.02
C PRO A 65 -14.22 22.37 14.59
N LEU A 66 -13.10 22.15 13.91
CA LEU A 66 -13.05 21.57 12.57
C LEU A 66 -13.64 20.15 12.57
N THR A 67 -13.25 19.31 13.53
CA THR A 67 -13.76 17.94 13.67
C THR A 67 -15.29 17.94 13.91
N ARG A 68 -15.80 18.89 14.70
CA ARG A 68 -17.25 19.07 14.92
C ARG A 68 -17.96 19.52 13.64
N LEU A 69 -17.40 20.52 12.92
CA LEU A 69 -18.00 21.09 11.71
C LEU A 69 -17.92 20.15 10.50
N ALA A 70 -17.02 19.18 10.49
CA ALA A 70 -17.03 18.09 9.53
C ALA A 70 -18.35 17.27 9.56
N LYS A 71 -19.12 17.32 10.66
CA LYS A 71 -20.47 16.74 10.77
C LYS A 71 -21.60 17.73 10.48
N SER A 72 -21.29 18.91 9.94
CA SER A 72 -22.31 19.91 9.61
C SER A 72 -23.32 19.38 8.61
N LYS A 73 -24.60 19.80 8.77
CA LYS A 73 -25.65 19.52 7.77
C LYS A 73 -25.49 20.40 6.51
N ASP A 74 -24.85 21.56 6.63
CA ASP A 74 -24.50 22.39 5.48
C ASP A 74 -23.28 21.79 4.77
N MET A 75 -23.48 21.38 3.53
CA MET A 75 -22.45 20.69 2.74
C MET A 75 -21.22 21.56 2.46
N ARG A 76 -21.37 22.87 2.37
CA ARG A 76 -20.25 23.81 2.17
C ARG A 76 -19.35 23.83 3.39
N VAL A 77 -19.96 23.91 4.58
CA VAL A 77 -19.25 23.84 5.87
C VAL A 77 -18.58 22.48 6.05
N GLN A 78 -19.31 21.39 5.75
CA GLN A 78 -18.78 20.03 5.84
C GLN A 78 -17.58 19.82 4.92
N ARG A 79 -17.70 20.25 3.63
CA ARG A 79 -16.62 20.14 2.63
C ARG A 79 -15.39 20.96 3.03
N ASN A 80 -15.56 22.21 3.45
CA ASN A 80 -14.47 23.04 3.92
C ASN A 80 -13.79 22.45 5.17
N ALA A 81 -14.56 21.97 6.15
CA ALA A 81 -14.01 21.37 7.37
C ALA A 81 -13.21 20.09 7.08
N THR A 82 -13.73 19.19 6.24
CA THR A 82 -13.02 17.96 5.86
C THR A 82 -11.77 18.27 5.04
N GLY A 83 -11.80 19.28 4.17
CA GLY A 83 -10.63 19.77 3.45
C GLY A 83 -9.55 20.35 4.38
N ALA A 84 -9.95 21.08 5.43
CA ALA A 84 -9.02 21.57 6.44
C ALA A 84 -8.39 20.40 7.22
N LEU A 85 -9.20 19.41 7.65
CA LEU A 85 -8.69 18.21 8.34
C LEU A 85 -7.68 17.46 7.45
N LEU A 86 -7.96 17.29 6.15
CA LEU A 86 -7.01 16.71 5.21
C LEU A 86 -5.68 17.49 5.19
N ASN A 87 -5.73 18.82 5.05
CA ASN A 87 -4.51 19.65 5.02
C ASN A 87 -3.65 19.48 6.27
N MET A 88 -4.28 19.19 7.42
CA MET A 88 -3.58 18.95 8.67
C MET A 88 -2.90 17.57 8.75
N THR A 89 -3.20 16.62 7.85
CA THR A 89 -2.60 15.27 7.88
C THR A 89 -1.22 15.17 7.23
N HIS A 90 -0.69 16.25 6.64
CA HIS A 90 0.57 16.21 5.90
C HIS A 90 1.83 16.26 6.80
N SER A 91 1.69 16.63 8.07
CA SER A 91 2.76 16.66 9.06
C SER A 91 2.52 15.62 10.15
N ASP A 92 3.57 14.94 10.59
CA ASP A 92 3.50 13.89 11.62
C ASP A 92 2.94 14.44 12.94
N ASP A 93 3.46 15.57 13.42
CA ASP A 93 2.99 16.21 14.65
C ASP A 93 1.52 16.60 14.58
N ASN A 94 1.08 17.10 13.43
CA ASN A 94 -0.31 17.51 13.24
C ASN A 94 -1.23 16.29 13.15
N ARG A 95 -0.79 15.15 12.56
CA ARG A 95 -1.55 13.91 12.57
C ARG A 95 -1.85 13.42 13.98
N GLN A 96 -0.86 13.46 14.87
CA GLN A 96 -1.06 13.05 16.28
C GLN A 96 -2.07 13.96 17.00
N GLN A 97 -1.96 15.28 16.81
CA GLN A 97 -2.92 16.22 17.39
C GLN A 97 -4.34 16.04 16.83
N LEU A 98 -4.46 15.78 15.50
CA LEU A 98 -5.71 15.51 14.83
C LEU A 98 -6.39 14.24 15.36
N VAL A 99 -5.62 13.17 15.54
CA VAL A 99 -6.06 11.90 16.12
C VAL A 99 -6.51 12.12 17.57
N SER A 100 -5.78 12.91 18.35
CA SER A 100 -6.14 13.26 19.73
C SER A 100 -7.39 14.11 19.81
N ALA A 101 -7.66 14.96 18.81
CA ALA A 101 -8.89 15.73 18.69
C ALA A 101 -10.13 14.91 18.24
N GLY A 102 -10.01 13.59 18.13
CA GLY A 102 -11.12 12.68 17.81
C GLY A 102 -11.55 12.70 16.32
N ALA A 103 -10.65 13.03 15.42
CA ALA A 103 -10.98 13.12 13.99
C ALA A 103 -11.26 11.76 13.33
N ILE A 104 -10.61 10.66 13.78
CA ILE A 104 -10.73 9.34 13.17
C ILE A 104 -12.19 8.88 13.01
N PRO A 105 -13.01 8.76 14.08
CA PRO A 105 -14.39 8.25 13.92
C PRO A 105 -15.25 9.16 13.04
N VAL A 106 -14.96 10.46 13.01
CA VAL A 106 -15.66 11.41 12.11
C VAL A 106 -15.30 11.16 10.65
N LEU A 107 -14.01 11.06 10.34
CA LEU A 107 -13.53 10.78 8.99
C LEU A 107 -14.06 9.43 8.47
N VAL A 108 -14.06 8.39 9.32
CA VAL A 108 -14.59 7.07 8.97
C VAL A 108 -16.10 7.13 8.71
N SER A 109 -16.87 7.85 9.54
CA SER A 109 -18.31 7.99 9.33
C SER A 109 -18.66 8.70 8.03
N LEU A 110 -17.80 9.59 7.55
CA LEU A 110 -18.00 10.37 6.32
C LEU A 110 -17.55 9.65 5.04
N LEU A 111 -16.96 8.47 5.12
CA LEU A 111 -16.68 7.65 3.94
C LEU A 111 -17.98 7.27 3.20
N SER A 112 -19.11 7.22 3.88
CA SER A 112 -20.45 6.99 3.28
C SER A 112 -21.16 8.26 2.84
N SER A 113 -20.50 9.43 2.82
CA SER A 113 -21.11 10.69 2.34
C SER A 113 -21.54 10.57 0.88
N SER A 114 -22.63 11.21 0.51
CA SER A 114 -23.05 11.34 -0.90
C SER A 114 -22.20 12.35 -1.69
N ASP A 115 -21.44 13.20 -0.99
CA ASP A 115 -20.55 14.19 -1.62
C ASP A 115 -19.19 13.58 -1.92
N THR A 116 -18.83 13.54 -3.20
CA THR A 116 -17.58 12.94 -3.68
C THR A 116 -16.33 13.67 -3.18
N ASP A 117 -16.39 14.98 -2.92
CA ASP A 117 -15.25 15.74 -2.39
C ASP A 117 -15.05 15.41 -0.91
N VAL A 118 -16.15 15.28 -0.14
CA VAL A 118 -16.07 14.82 1.25
C VAL A 118 -15.50 13.41 1.33
N GLN A 119 -15.99 12.48 0.49
CA GLN A 119 -15.40 11.12 0.41
C GLN A 119 -13.92 11.17 0.11
N TYR A 120 -13.52 11.95 -0.90
CA TYR A 120 -12.13 12.10 -1.29
C TYR A 120 -11.26 12.66 -0.16
N TYR A 121 -11.69 13.75 0.50
CA TYR A 121 -10.93 14.37 1.59
C TYR A 121 -10.79 13.43 2.78
N CYS A 122 -11.87 12.76 3.17
CA CYS A 122 -11.85 11.82 4.29
C CYS A 122 -11.00 10.59 4.00
N THR A 123 -11.10 10.03 2.80
CA THR A 123 -10.30 8.86 2.38
C THR A 123 -8.83 9.19 2.34
N THR A 124 -8.47 10.36 1.77
CA THR A 124 -7.08 10.82 1.71
C THR A 124 -6.51 11.12 3.10
N ALA A 125 -7.31 11.75 3.97
CA ALA A 125 -6.91 12.00 5.35
C ALA A 125 -6.64 10.70 6.12
N LEU A 126 -7.51 9.69 5.99
CA LEU A 126 -7.32 8.37 6.59
C LEU A 126 -6.12 7.63 5.99
N SER A 127 -5.87 7.76 4.68
CA SER A 127 -4.67 7.24 4.03
C SER A 127 -3.40 7.81 4.66
N ASN A 128 -3.34 9.15 4.87
CA ASN A 128 -2.20 9.82 5.49
C ASN A 128 -2.04 9.42 6.98
N ILE A 129 -3.15 9.29 7.72
CA ILE A 129 -3.14 8.84 9.12
C ILE A 129 -2.61 7.40 9.22
N ALA A 130 -2.94 6.54 8.27
CA ALA A 130 -2.52 5.13 8.24
C ALA A 130 -1.02 4.92 7.91
N VAL A 131 -0.27 5.98 7.56
CA VAL A 131 1.19 5.88 7.39
C VAL A 131 1.87 5.50 8.70
N ASP A 132 1.39 6.02 9.83
CA ASP A 132 1.96 5.78 11.15
C ASP A 132 1.49 4.44 11.74
N SER A 133 2.42 3.61 12.22
CA SER A 133 2.08 2.30 12.79
C SER A 133 1.21 2.40 14.06
N ALA A 134 1.44 3.41 14.91
CA ALA A 134 0.62 3.66 16.09
C ALA A 134 -0.84 3.97 15.71
N ASN A 135 -1.04 4.78 14.67
CA ASN A 135 -2.38 5.09 14.16
C ASN A 135 -3.05 3.88 13.53
N ARG A 136 -2.32 3.02 12.80
CA ARG A 136 -2.88 1.75 12.26
C ARG A 136 -3.35 0.83 13.37
N LYS A 137 -2.59 0.69 14.47
CA LYS A 137 -3.01 -0.08 15.64
C LYS A 137 -4.30 0.47 16.27
N ARG A 138 -4.40 1.81 16.40
CA ARG A 138 -5.59 2.47 16.90
C ARG A 138 -6.80 2.24 15.99
N LEU A 139 -6.62 2.44 14.66
CA LEU A 139 -7.66 2.16 13.66
C LEU A 139 -8.16 0.71 13.74
N ALA A 140 -7.26 -0.26 13.95
CA ALA A 140 -7.61 -1.68 14.07
C ALA A 140 -8.46 -1.99 15.31
N GLN A 141 -8.34 -1.18 16.37
CA GLN A 141 -9.09 -1.34 17.63
C GLN A 141 -10.44 -0.63 17.61
N THR A 142 -10.50 0.57 16.99
CA THR A 142 -11.67 1.45 17.08
C THR A 142 -12.58 1.42 15.85
N GLU A 143 -12.04 1.11 14.67
CA GLU A 143 -12.73 1.27 13.37
C GLU A 143 -12.87 -0.06 12.62
N THR A 144 -13.61 -0.99 13.19
CA THR A 144 -13.77 -2.37 12.67
C THR A 144 -14.36 -2.44 11.25
N LYS A 145 -15.12 -1.42 10.82
CA LYS A 145 -15.74 -1.35 9.49
C LYS A 145 -14.88 -0.59 8.45
N LEU A 146 -13.73 -0.06 8.84
CA LEU A 146 -12.91 0.78 7.97
C LEU A 146 -12.53 0.05 6.67
N VAL A 147 -12.04 -1.19 6.77
CA VAL A 147 -11.63 -1.99 5.60
C VAL A 147 -12.79 -2.20 4.64
N GLN A 148 -13.98 -2.59 5.15
CA GLN A 148 -15.17 -2.77 4.32
C GLN A 148 -15.59 -1.48 3.62
N SER A 149 -15.54 -0.33 4.34
CA SER A 149 -15.88 0.98 3.76
C SER A 149 -14.90 1.35 2.64
N LEU A 150 -13.60 1.15 2.83
CA LEU A 150 -12.59 1.42 1.79
C LEU A 150 -12.73 0.47 0.59
N VAL A 151 -13.01 -0.81 0.81
CA VAL A 151 -13.29 -1.78 -0.26
C VAL A 151 -14.55 -1.36 -1.04
N HIS A 152 -15.58 -0.86 -0.36
CA HIS A 152 -16.77 -0.34 -1.02
C HIS A 152 -16.46 0.89 -1.88
N LEU A 153 -15.64 1.82 -1.41
CA LEU A 153 -15.24 3.01 -2.18
C LEU A 153 -14.44 2.67 -3.45
N MET A 154 -13.67 1.58 -3.47
CA MET A 154 -12.99 1.12 -4.69
C MET A 154 -13.98 0.68 -5.79
N LYS A 155 -15.21 0.27 -5.44
CA LYS A 155 -16.28 -0.10 -6.37
C LYS A 155 -17.08 1.09 -6.90
N GLY A 156 -16.85 2.28 -6.38
CA GLY A 156 -17.54 3.52 -6.76
C GLY A 156 -17.18 4.00 -8.17
N GLN A 157 -17.80 5.11 -8.61
CA GLN A 157 -17.62 5.67 -9.95
C GLN A 157 -16.58 6.81 -10.01
N ALA A 158 -16.04 7.24 -8.87
CA ALA A 158 -15.12 8.38 -8.80
C ALA A 158 -13.66 7.93 -8.77
N PRO A 159 -12.88 8.06 -9.88
CA PRO A 159 -11.50 7.56 -9.94
C PRO A 159 -10.60 8.12 -8.84
N LYS A 160 -10.78 9.41 -8.47
CA LYS A 160 -10.01 10.03 -7.39
C LYS A 160 -10.26 9.38 -6.02
N VAL A 161 -11.51 8.95 -5.74
CA VAL A 161 -11.87 8.26 -4.49
C VAL A 161 -11.37 6.83 -4.52
N GLN A 162 -11.55 6.12 -5.64
CA GLN A 162 -11.03 4.75 -5.84
C GLN A 162 -9.52 4.67 -5.59
N CYS A 163 -8.76 5.62 -6.20
CA CYS A 163 -7.31 5.71 -6.04
C CYS A 163 -6.93 5.90 -4.56
N GLN A 164 -7.56 6.84 -3.85
CA GLN A 164 -7.27 7.09 -2.44
C GLN A 164 -7.70 5.93 -1.53
N ALA A 165 -8.78 5.23 -1.86
CA ALA A 165 -9.21 4.03 -1.13
C ALA A 165 -8.18 2.90 -1.27
N ALA A 166 -7.66 2.66 -2.47
CA ALA A 166 -6.60 1.68 -2.70
C ALA A 166 -5.30 2.06 -1.98
N LEU A 167 -4.91 3.36 -1.98
CA LEU A 167 -3.74 3.86 -1.24
C LEU A 167 -3.92 3.74 0.28
N ALA A 168 -5.12 4.01 0.80
CA ALA A 168 -5.41 3.82 2.22
C ALA A 168 -5.29 2.35 2.61
N LEU A 169 -5.83 1.43 1.81
CA LEU A 169 -5.68 -0.02 2.01
C LEU A 169 -4.22 -0.47 1.90
N ARG A 170 -3.45 0.06 0.93
CA ARG A 170 -2.00 -0.17 0.82
C ARG A 170 -1.26 0.21 2.11
N ASN A 171 -1.55 1.39 2.67
CA ASN A 171 -0.91 1.85 3.89
C ASN A 171 -1.30 0.99 5.10
N LEU A 172 -2.58 0.61 5.21
CA LEU A 172 -3.05 -0.34 6.24
C LEU A 172 -2.37 -1.71 6.09
N ALA A 173 -2.22 -2.23 4.86
CA ALA A 173 -1.58 -3.51 4.56
C ALA A 173 -0.07 -3.57 4.87
N SER A 174 0.51 -2.50 5.42
CA SER A 174 1.84 -2.57 6.07
C SER A 174 1.82 -3.43 7.34
N ASP A 175 0.66 -3.68 7.92
CA ASP A 175 0.48 -4.56 9.07
C ASP A 175 -0.22 -5.87 8.65
N GLU A 176 0.28 -7.00 9.12
CA GLU A 176 -0.14 -8.36 8.75
C GLU A 176 -1.66 -8.58 8.90
N LYS A 177 -2.25 -8.08 9.99
CA LYS A 177 -3.69 -8.18 10.25
C LYS A 177 -4.51 -7.62 9.08
N TYR A 178 -4.14 -6.45 8.59
CA TYR A 178 -4.86 -5.81 7.49
C TYR A 178 -4.68 -6.52 6.15
N GLN A 179 -3.55 -7.20 5.92
CA GLN A 179 -3.33 -8.01 4.72
C GLN A 179 -4.41 -9.10 4.61
N LEU A 180 -4.72 -9.78 5.72
CA LEU A 180 -5.80 -10.77 5.76
C LEU A 180 -7.20 -10.14 5.72
N ASP A 181 -7.42 -9.06 6.46
CA ASP A 181 -8.74 -8.43 6.58
C ASP A 181 -9.22 -7.86 5.23
N ILE A 182 -8.31 -7.34 4.39
CA ILE A 182 -8.64 -6.83 3.05
C ILE A 182 -9.13 -7.94 2.14
N VAL A 183 -8.48 -9.10 2.14
CA VAL A 183 -8.90 -10.26 1.36
C VAL A 183 -10.26 -10.78 1.84
N ARG A 184 -10.43 -10.94 3.16
CA ARG A 184 -11.70 -11.36 3.78
C ARG A 184 -12.85 -10.41 3.50
N ALA A 185 -12.58 -9.11 3.41
CA ALA A 185 -13.58 -8.09 3.06
C ALA A 185 -13.94 -8.06 1.57
N GLY A 186 -13.40 -8.95 0.74
CA GLY A 186 -13.64 -8.98 -0.70
C GLY A 186 -12.93 -7.88 -1.47
N GLY A 187 -11.70 -7.51 -1.06
CA GLY A 187 -10.89 -6.48 -1.70
C GLY A 187 -10.26 -6.89 -3.02
N LEU A 188 -10.10 -8.20 -3.29
CA LEU A 188 -9.42 -8.67 -4.51
C LEU A 188 -10.14 -8.30 -5.81
N PRO A 189 -11.46 -8.53 -5.98
CA PRO A 189 -12.14 -8.21 -7.24
C PRO A 189 -12.05 -6.72 -7.64
N PRO A 190 -12.33 -5.74 -6.74
CA PRO A 190 -12.17 -4.35 -7.12
C PRO A 190 -10.71 -3.96 -7.38
N LEU A 191 -9.72 -4.51 -6.67
CA LEU A 191 -8.30 -4.27 -6.97
C LEU A 191 -7.92 -4.79 -8.35
N LEU A 192 -8.41 -5.97 -8.75
CA LEU A 192 -8.18 -6.51 -10.09
C LEU A 192 -8.78 -5.61 -11.17
N GLN A 193 -9.98 -5.08 -10.94
CA GLN A 193 -10.63 -4.14 -11.85
C GLN A 193 -9.82 -2.83 -11.99
N LEU A 194 -9.31 -2.28 -10.88
CA LEU A 194 -8.45 -1.09 -10.92
C LEU A 194 -7.12 -1.34 -11.63
N LEU A 195 -6.55 -2.54 -11.48
CA LEU A 195 -5.32 -2.94 -12.14
C LEU A 195 -5.45 -2.98 -13.67
N GLN A 196 -6.64 -3.30 -14.17
CA GLN A 196 -6.97 -3.35 -15.60
C GLN A 196 -7.48 -2.02 -16.18
N SER A 197 -7.41 -0.94 -15.42
CA SER A 197 -7.80 0.40 -15.87
C SER A 197 -6.81 0.95 -16.91
N SER A 198 -7.28 1.88 -17.74
CA SER A 198 -6.41 2.70 -18.61
C SER A 198 -5.82 3.92 -17.90
N TYR A 199 -6.21 4.19 -16.65
CA TYR A 199 -5.78 5.35 -15.88
C TYR A 199 -4.64 4.99 -14.92
N LEU A 200 -3.42 5.41 -15.25
CA LEU A 200 -2.18 5.09 -14.54
C LEU A 200 -2.25 5.23 -13.01
N PRO A 201 -2.83 6.30 -12.42
CA PRO A 201 -2.93 6.42 -10.96
C PRO A 201 -3.76 5.30 -10.29
N LEU A 202 -4.79 4.78 -10.98
CA LEU A 202 -5.55 3.63 -10.48
C LEU A 202 -4.72 2.35 -10.54
N ILE A 203 -4.02 2.11 -11.65
CA ILE A 203 -3.11 0.95 -11.79
C ILE A 203 -2.06 0.98 -10.68
N LEU A 204 -1.38 2.14 -10.50
CA LEU A 204 -0.33 2.30 -9.50
C LEU A 204 -0.84 2.05 -8.08
N SER A 205 -1.99 2.63 -7.72
CA SER A 205 -2.58 2.44 -6.39
C SER A 205 -2.99 0.99 -6.13
N ALA A 206 -3.52 0.32 -7.14
CA ALA A 206 -3.95 -1.08 -7.05
C ALA A 206 -2.75 -2.04 -6.97
N VAL A 207 -1.75 -1.89 -7.84
CA VAL A 207 -0.56 -2.77 -7.83
C VAL A 207 0.26 -2.60 -6.56
N ALA A 208 0.37 -1.37 -6.02
CA ALA A 208 1.03 -1.12 -4.74
C ALA A 208 0.26 -1.74 -3.56
N CYS A 209 -1.08 -1.75 -3.61
CA CYS A 209 -1.91 -2.38 -2.60
C CYS A 209 -1.78 -3.91 -2.64
N ILE A 210 -1.90 -4.53 -3.82
CA ILE A 210 -1.81 -5.98 -3.95
C ILE A 210 -0.40 -6.50 -3.60
N ARG A 211 0.64 -5.74 -3.91
CA ARG A 211 2.01 -6.06 -3.48
C ARG A 211 2.11 -6.20 -1.96
N ASN A 212 1.54 -5.27 -1.19
CA ASN A 212 1.57 -5.36 0.27
C ASN A 212 0.71 -6.51 0.80
N ILE A 213 -0.46 -6.76 0.21
CA ILE A 213 -1.35 -7.89 0.58
C ILE A 213 -0.67 -9.23 0.31
N SER A 214 0.11 -9.35 -0.77
CA SER A 214 0.80 -10.58 -1.18
C SER A 214 1.96 -10.99 -0.27
N ILE A 215 2.36 -10.14 0.67
CA ILE A 215 3.42 -10.48 1.64
C ILE A 215 2.97 -11.61 2.58
N HIS A 216 1.67 -11.71 2.87
CA HIS A 216 1.15 -12.73 3.76
C HIS A 216 0.97 -14.06 3.02
N PRO A 217 1.59 -15.17 3.46
CA PRO A 217 1.55 -16.46 2.74
C PRO A 217 0.13 -17.00 2.50
N MET A 218 -0.79 -16.78 3.44
CA MET A 218 -2.19 -17.21 3.27
C MET A 218 -2.95 -16.47 2.17
N ASN A 219 -2.43 -15.37 1.65
CA ASN A 219 -3.05 -14.60 0.58
C ASN A 219 -2.53 -15.01 -0.81
N GLU A 220 -1.44 -15.79 -0.90
CA GLU A 220 -0.85 -16.20 -2.17
C GLU A 220 -1.87 -16.91 -3.08
N SER A 221 -2.43 -18.04 -2.62
CA SER A 221 -3.43 -18.79 -3.40
C SER A 221 -4.69 -17.98 -3.68
N PRO A 222 -5.32 -17.27 -2.71
CA PRO A 222 -6.46 -16.41 -3.01
C PRO A 222 -6.21 -15.35 -4.09
N ILE A 223 -5.01 -14.75 -4.13
CA ILE A 223 -4.64 -13.76 -5.16
C ILE A 223 -4.48 -14.45 -6.52
N ILE A 224 -3.85 -15.62 -6.57
CA ILE A 224 -3.68 -16.42 -7.79
C ILE A 224 -5.05 -16.85 -8.33
N ASP A 225 -5.89 -17.41 -7.46
CA ASP A 225 -7.24 -17.89 -7.81
C ASP A 225 -8.16 -16.76 -8.27
N ALA A 226 -7.94 -15.53 -7.78
CA ALA A 226 -8.64 -14.33 -8.25
C ALA A 226 -8.20 -13.85 -9.64
N GLY A 227 -7.17 -14.46 -10.26
CA GLY A 227 -6.76 -14.18 -11.63
C GLY A 227 -5.75 -13.04 -11.80
N PHE A 228 -4.96 -12.72 -10.78
CA PHE A 228 -3.99 -11.61 -10.85
C PHE A 228 -2.73 -11.91 -11.67
N LEU A 229 -2.35 -13.18 -11.89
CA LEU A 229 -1.06 -13.52 -12.50
C LEU A 229 -0.88 -12.90 -13.88
N ARG A 230 -1.84 -13.11 -14.79
CA ARG A 230 -1.72 -12.59 -16.15
C ARG A 230 -1.67 -11.05 -16.20
N PRO A 231 -2.59 -10.31 -15.55
CA PRO A 231 -2.51 -8.86 -15.48
C PRO A 231 -1.18 -8.32 -14.91
N LEU A 232 -0.61 -8.99 -13.90
CA LEU A 232 0.69 -8.59 -13.34
C LEU A 232 1.84 -8.80 -14.33
N VAL A 233 1.85 -9.91 -15.06
CA VAL A 233 2.86 -10.17 -16.10
C VAL A 233 2.72 -9.18 -17.25
N ASP A 234 1.49 -8.87 -17.67
CA ASP A 234 1.24 -7.91 -18.75
C ASP A 234 1.70 -6.49 -18.37
N LEU A 235 1.60 -6.09 -17.09
CA LEU A 235 2.09 -4.79 -16.60
C LEU A 235 3.60 -4.64 -16.72
N LEU A 236 4.39 -5.71 -16.72
CA LEU A 236 5.84 -5.62 -16.88
C LEU A 236 6.25 -5.05 -18.24
N GLY A 237 5.45 -5.27 -19.28
CA GLY A 237 5.75 -4.84 -20.65
C GLY A 237 4.80 -3.79 -21.23
N SER A 238 3.70 -3.46 -20.55
CA SER A 238 2.69 -2.51 -21.06
C SER A 238 2.91 -1.08 -20.61
N THR A 239 3.89 -0.81 -19.75
CA THR A 239 4.19 0.51 -19.22
C THR A 239 5.68 0.68 -18.95
N ASP A 240 6.19 1.91 -19.14
CA ASP A 240 7.55 2.31 -18.75
C ASP A 240 7.59 2.91 -17.34
N ASN A 241 6.50 2.81 -16.58
CA ASN A 241 6.47 3.30 -15.22
C ASN A 241 7.19 2.32 -14.29
N GLU A 242 8.37 2.71 -13.84
CA GLU A 242 9.27 1.94 -12.99
C GLU A 242 8.59 1.44 -11.71
N GLU A 243 7.78 2.28 -11.05
CA GLU A 243 7.12 1.95 -9.80
C GLU A 243 6.05 0.86 -10.01
N ILE A 244 5.30 0.91 -11.12
CA ILE A 244 4.33 -0.14 -11.49
C ILE A 244 5.06 -1.45 -11.79
N GLN A 245 6.14 -1.42 -12.58
CA GLN A 245 6.93 -2.61 -12.90
C GLN A 245 7.52 -3.24 -11.63
N CYS A 246 8.13 -2.45 -10.73
CA CYS A 246 8.66 -2.93 -9.46
C CYS A 246 7.58 -3.58 -8.60
N HIS A 247 6.42 -2.96 -8.45
CA HIS A 247 5.33 -3.53 -7.65
C HIS A 247 4.77 -4.81 -8.28
N ALA A 248 4.63 -4.86 -9.61
CA ALA A 248 4.12 -6.04 -10.30
C ALA A 248 5.05 -7.24 -10.13
N ILE A 249 6.35 -7.08 -10.38
CA ILE A 249 7.31 -8.18 -10.24
C ILE A 249 7.53 -8.58 -8.77
N SER A 250 7.56 -7.62 -7.82
CA SER A 250 7.60 -7.93 -6.39
C SER A 250 6.38 -8.76 -5.97
N THR A 251 5.20 -8.46 -6.51
CA THR A 251 3.98 -9.25 -6.24
C THR A 251 4.14 -10.68 -6.76
N LEU A 252 4.56 -10.85 -8.02
CA LEU A 252 4.80 -12.18 -8.61
C LEU A 252 5.81 -12.98 -7.79
N ARG A 253 6.90 -12.35 -7.33
CA ARG A 253 7.89 -12.96 -6.43
C ARG A 253 7.27 -13.41 -5.11
N ASN A 254 6.47 -12.55 -4.48
CA ASN A 254 5.80 -12.89 -3.21
C ASN A 254 4.84 -14.07 -3.39
N LEU A 255 4.06 -14.10 -4.49
CA LEU A 255 3.12 -15.18 -4.80
C LEU A 255 3.82 -16.53 -5.04
N ALA A 256 5.11 -16.52 -5.42
CA ALA A 256 5.92 -17.71 -5.63
C ALA A 256 6.73 -18.12 -4.39
N ALA A 257 6.58 -17.45 -3.24
CA ALA A 257 7.52 -17.63 -2.13
C ALA A 257 7.36 -18.94 -1.36
N SER A 258 6.10 -19.37 -1.09
CA SER A 258 5.86 -20.43 -0.10
C SER A 258 5.59 -21.82 -0.69
N SER A 259 5.24 -21.94 -1.98
CA SER A 259 4.73 -23.18 -2.57
C SER A 259 5.26 -23.44 -3.97
N ASP A 260 5.72 -24.67 -4.25
CA ASP A 260 6.16 -25.06 -5.59
C ASP A 260 5.01 -25.04 -6.60
N LYS A 261 3.78 -25.35 -6.17
CA LYS A 261 2.59 -25.19 -7.00
C LYS A 261 2.43 -23.72 -7.47
N ASN A 262 2.59 -22.77 -6.55
CA ASN A 262 2.47 -21.35 -6.88
C ASN A 262 3.62 -20.89 -7.79
N LYS A 263 4.85 -21.38 -7.56
CA LYS A 263 6.00 -21.13 -8.45
C LYS A 263 5.69 -21.60 -9.88
N GLN A 264 5.13 -22.81 -10.02
CA GLN A 264 4.73 -23.36 -11.31
C GLN A 264 3.70 -22.45 -12.01
N LEU A 265 2.66 -22.01 -11.30
CA LEU A 265 1.63 -21.12 -11.86
C LEU A 265 2.20 -19.75 -12.29
N VAL A 266 3.13 -19.19 -11.53
CA VAL A 266 3.82 -17.93 -11.90
C VAL A 266 4.68 -18.14 -13.15
N LEU A 267 5.36 -19.27 -13.27
CA LEU A 267 6.15 -19.62 -14.46
C LEU A 267 5.24 -19.80 -15.69
N GLU A 268 4.14 -20.55 -15.56
CA GLU A 268 3.15 -20.79 -16.62
C GLU A 268 2.45 -19.50 -17.09
N ALA A 269 2.29 -18.52 -16.19
CA ALA A 269 1.79 -17.19 -16.55
C ALA A 269 2.76 -16.40 -17.44
N GLY A 270 3.99 -16.88 -17.66
CA GLY A 270 4.99 -16.26 -18.52
C GLY A 270 5.88 -15.22 -17.83
N ALA A 271 5.92 -15.21 -16.49
CA ALA A 271 6.67 -14.20 -15.73
C ALA A 271 8.17 -14.24 -16.07
N VAL A 272 8.79 -15.43 -16.15
CA VAL A 272 10.23 -15.57 -16.45
C VAL A 272 10.55 -15.16 -17.88
N GLN A 273 9.70 -15.56 -18.84
CA GLN A 273 9.88 -15.15 -20.24
C GLN A 273 9.86 -13.63 -20.36
N LYS A 274 8.90 -12.97 -19.69
CA LYS A 274 8.79 -11.51 -19.68
C LYS A 274 9.98 -10.85 -18.98
N CYS A 275 10.47 -11.40 -17.86
CA CYS A 275 11.68 -10.92 -17.21
C CYS A 275 12.91 -11.04 -18.15
N LYS A 276 13.10 -12.18 -18.82
CA LYS A 276 14.21 -12.36 -19.79
C LYS A 276 14.18 -11.31 -20.89
N GLU A 277 13.01 -11.01 -21.45
CA GLU A 277 12.84 -10.03 -22.52
C GLU A 277 13.20 -8.60 -22.10
N LEU A 278 12.94 -8.24 -20.84
CA LEU A 278 12.98 -6.87 -20.37
C LEU A 278 14.17 -6.54 -19.46
N VAL A 279 14.71 -7.50 -18.71
CA VAL A 279 15.64 -7.24 -17.62
C VAL A 279 16.86 -6.42 -17.98
N LEU A 280 17.38 -6.56 -19.20
CA LEU A 280 18.54 -5.77 -19.69
C LEU A 280 18.13 -4.36 -20.19
N LYS A 281 16.83 -4.05 -20.27
CA LYS A 281 16.29 -2.81 -20.86
C LYS A 281 15.62 -1.89 -19.84
N VAL A 282 15.39 -2.38 -18.63
CA VAL A 282 14.66 -1.68 -17.58
C VAL A 282 15.62 -1.03 -16.56
N PRO A 283 15.16 -0.06 -15.73
CA PRO A 283 15.97 0.54 -14.68
C PRO A 283 16.50 -0.49 -13.66
N LEU A 284 17.61 -0.16 -13.00
CA LEU A 284 18.30 -1.06 -12.03
C LEU A 284 17.40 -1.55 -10.90
N SER A 285 16.46 -0.73 -10.43
CA SER A 285 15.47 -1.12 -9.42
C SER A 285 14.54 -2.24 -9.90
N VAL A 286 14.10 -2.17 -11.16
CA VAL A 286 13.27 -3.22 -11.79
C VAL A 286 14.11 -4.45 -12.09
N GLN A 287 15.36 -4.28 -12.55
CA GLN A 287 16.30 -5.39 -12.73
C GLN A 287 16.51 -6.18 -11.44
N SER A 288 16.69 -5.48 -10.31
CA SER A 288 16.86 -6.09 -9.00
C SER A 288 15.65 -6.96 -8.62
N GLU A 289 14.44 -6.46 -8.79
CA GLU A 289 13.23 -7.22 -8.50
C GLU A 289 13.02 -8.40 -9.47
N MET A 290 13.34 -8.24 -10.76
CA MET A 290 13.25 -9.32 -11.75
C MET A 290 14.25 -10.46 -11.47
N THR A 291 15.50 -10.12 -11.16
CA THR A 291 16.52 -11.11 -10.80
C THR A 291 16.20 -11.82 -9.49
N ALA A 292 15.67 -11.11 -8.50
CA ALA A 292 15.18 -11.70 -7.26
C ALA A 292 14.00 -12.66 -7.48
N ALA A 293 13.08 -12.35 -8.39
CA ALA A 293 11.97 -13.24 -8.73
C ALA A 293 12.46 -14.53 -9.40
N ILE A 294 13.41 -14.43 -10.32
CA ILE A 294 14.03 -15.61 -10.95
C ILE A 294 14.75 -16.46 -9.89
N ALA A 295 15.46 -15.83 -8.93
CA ALA A 295 16.15 -16.53 -7.85
C ALA A 295 15.17 -17.33 -6.97
N VAL A 296 13.99 -16.79 -6.66
CA VAL A 296 12.94 -17.48 -5.90
C VAL A 296 12.37 -18.67 -6.67
N LEU A 297 12.10 -18.52 -7.97
CA LEU A 297 11.61 -19.61 -8.82
C LEU A 297 12.65 -20.73 -8.96
N ALA A 298 13.94 -20.39 -9.01
CA ALA A 298 15.04 -21.35 -9.10
C ALA A 298 15.27 -22.19 -7.84
N LEU A 299 14.56 -21.91 -6.74
CA LEU A 299 14.56 -22.77 -5.53
C LEU A 299 13.80 -24.10 -5.74
N SER A 300 12.91 -24.17 -6.72
CA SER A 300 12.16 -25.40 -7.04
C SER A 300 12.97 -26.26 -8.03
N ASP A 301 13.31 -27.48 -7.63
CA ASP A 301 14.06 -28.40 -8.48
C ASP A 301 13.28 -28.80 -9.73
N ASP A 302 11.96 -28.92 -9.62
CA ASP A 302 11.07 -29.28 -10.73
C ASP A 302 11.05 -28.19 -11.82
N LEU A 303 11.29 -26.93 -11.46
CA LEU A 303 11.29 -25.82 -12.42
C LEU A 303 12.64 -25.58 -13.09
N LYS A 304 13.74 -26.06 -12.52
CA LYS A 304 15.11 -25.83 -13.05
C LYS A 304 15.25 -26.21 -14.53
N PRO A 305 14.79 -27.41 -14.98
CA PRO A 305 14.89 -27.77 -16.40
C PRO A 305 14.16 -26.78 -17.32
N HIS A 306 12.99 -26.31 -16.88
CA HIS A 306 12.22 -25.33 -17.67
C HIS A 306 12.89 -23.97 -17.67
N LEU A 307 13.40 -23.47 -16.54
CA LEU A 307 14.16 -22.23 -16.47
C LEU A 307 15.38 -22.27 -17.38
N LEU A 308 16.09 -23.41 -17.43
CA LEU A 308 17.22 -23.64 -18.33
C LEU A 308 16.79 -23.59 -19.79
N SER A 309 15.69 -24.25 -20.15
CA SER A 309 15.16 -24.25 -21.53
C SER A 309 14.71 -22.86 -21.99
N LEU A 310 14.30 -21.99 -21.07
CA LEU A 310 14.00 -20.58 -21.34
C LEU A 310 15.26 -19.73 -21.57
N GLY A 311 16.45 -20.26 -21.32
CA GLY A 311 17.72 -19.57 -21.50
C GLY A 311 17.93 -18.42 -20.51
N VAL A 312 17.58 -18.60 -19.23
CA VAL A 312 17.75 -17.56 -18.20
C VAL A 312 19.23 -17.21 -17.97
N PHE A 313 20.17 -18.10 -18.30
CA PHE A 313 21.60 -17.84 -18.19
C PHE A 313 22.07 -16.68 -19.07
N ASP A 314 21.45 -16.49 -20.25
CA ASP A 314 21.81 -15.44 -21.20
C ASP A 314 21.71 -14.03 -20.58
N VAL A 315 20.84 -13.86 -19.59
CA VAL A 315 20.63 -12.60 -18.89
C VAL A 315 21.25 -12.60 -17.49
N LEU A 316 21.25 -13.73 -16.76
CA LEU A 316 21.77 -13.78 -15.39
C LEU A 316 23.30 -13.63 -15.35
N ILE A 317 24.03 -14.26 -16.28
CA ILE A 317 25.50 -14.20 -16.29
C ILE A 317 26.01 -12.75 -16.48
N PRO A 318 25.57 -11.99 -17.49
CA PRO A 318 25.98 -10.58 -17.62
C PRO A 318 25.59 -9.72 -16.41
N LEU A 319 24.42 -10.00 -15.77
CA LEU A 319 23.94 -9.24 -14.63
C LEU A 319 24.72 -9.49 -13.33
N THR A 320 25.60 -10.51 -13.28
CA THR A 320 26.55 -10.66 -12.16
C THR A 320 27.62 -9.57 -12.16
N GLU A 321 27.81 -8.85 -13.26
CA GLU A 321 28.72 -7.72 -13.43
C GLU A 321 27.98 -6.36 -13.47
N SER A 322 26.70 -6.32 -13.06
CA SER A 322 25.88 -5.09 -13.02
C SER A 322 26.50 -4.03 -12.10
N GLU A 323 26.26 -2.76 -12.39
CA GLU A 323 26.63 -1.64 -11.50
C GLU A 323 25.89 -1.67 -10.14
N SER A 324 24.76 -2.37 -10.04
CA SER A 324 23.99 -2.53 -8.81
C SER A 324 24.42 -3.78 -8.04
N ILE A 325 24.87 -3.60 -6.80
CA ILE A 325 25.23 -4.70 -5.88
C ILE A 325 24.04 -5.66 -5.67
N GLU A 326 22.81 -5.12 -5.62
CA GLU A 326 21.61 -5.92 -5.45
C GLU A 326 21.33 -6.80 -6.67
N VAL A 327 21.50 -6.26 -7.88
CA VAL A 327 21.37 -7.03 -9.13
C VAL A 327 22.45 -8.11 -9.22
N GLN A 328 23.71 -7.78 -8.90
CA GLN A 328 24.81 -8.75 -8.82
C GLN A 328 24.46 -9.89 -7.86
N GLY A 329 24.07 -9.56 -6.62
CA GLY A 329 23.77 -10.52 -5.59
C GLY A 329 22.59 -11.43 -5.95
N ASN A 330 21.51 -10.86 -6.48
CA ASN A 330 20.33 -11.61 -6.91
C ASN A 330 20.63 -12.53 -8.08
N SER A 331 21.45 -12.08 -9.05
CA SER A 331 21.86 -12.88 -10.20
C SER A 331 22.75 -14.05 -9.79
N ALA A 332 23.73 -13.78 -8.92
CA ALA A 332 24.58 -14.84 -8.35
C ALA A 332 23.75 -15.86 -7.53
N ALA A 333 22.78 -15.39 -6.72
CA ALA A 333 21.89 -16.27 -5.99
C ALA A 333 21.02 -17.12 -6.92
N ALA A 334 20.49 -16.55 -8.01
CA ALA A 334 19.73 -17.30 -9.00
C ALA A 334 20.58 -18.41 -9.66
N LEU A 335 21.81 -18.08 -10.07
CA LEU A 335 22.77 -19.05 -10.63
C LEU A 335 23.12 -20.13 -9.61
N GLY A 336 23.36 -19.75 -8.35
CA GLY A 336 23.62 -20.70 -7.26
C GLY A 336 22.45 -21.68 -7.03
N ASN A 337 21.21 -21.17 -7.00
CA ASN A 337 20.01 -21.99 -6.87
C ASN A 337 19.83 -22.94 -8.06
N LEU A 338 20.09 -22.48 -9.29
CA LEU A 338 20.02 -23.31 -10.50
C LEU A 338 21.07 -24.42 -10.52
N SER A 339 22.26 -24.18 -9.95
CA SER A 339 23.39 -25.14 -9.93
C SER A 339 23.27 -26.18 -8.81
N SER A 340 22.50 -25.90 -7.74
CA SER A 340 22.36 -26.81 -6.60
C SER A 340 21.44 -27.98 -6.96
N LYS A 341 21.78 -29.20 -6.48
CA LYS A 341 20.84 -30.31 -6.43
C LYS A 341 20.00 -30.10 -5.15
N GLY A 342 18.68 -30.08 -5.28
CA GLY A 342 17.81 -30.02 -4.11
C GLY A 342 18.04 -31.19 -3.20
N THR A 343 18.04 -30.96 -1.89
CA THR A 343 17.91 -32.06 -0.93
C THR A 343 16.53 -32.69 -1.15
N PRO A 344 16.43 -34.03 -1.29
CA PRO A 344 15.14 -34.69 -1.46
C PRO A 344 14.20 -34.27 -0.33
N SER A 345 13.00 -33.78 -0.66
CA SER A 345 11.97 -33.53 0.34
C SER A 345 11.72 -34.80 1.15
N PRO A 346 11.67 -34.75 2.50
CA PRO A 346 11.41 -35.94 3.31
C PRO A 346 9.97 -36.47 3.18
N HIS A 347 9.14 -35.87 2.34
CA HIS A 347 7.79 -36.35 2.09
C HIS A 347 7.66 -36.87 0.65
N PRO A 348 7.39 -38.18 0.45
CA PRO A 348 7.06 -38.72 -0.86
C PRO A 348 5.74 -38.04 -1.37
N PRO A 349 5.59 -37.84 -2.70
CA PRO A 349 4.34 -37.37 -3.24
C PRO A 349 3.21 -38.30 -2.86
N LYS A 350 2.13 -37.77 -2.30
CA LYS A 350 0.90 -38.53 -2.09
C LYS A 350 0.35 -38.84 -3.48
N HIS A 351 0.58 -40.08 -3.92
CA HIS A 351 -0.13 -40.62 -5.06
C HIS A 351 -1.63 -40.68 -4.74
N ASP A 352 -2.42 -39.97 -5.50
CA ASP A 352 -3.87 -40.14 -5.54
C ASP A 352 -4.18 -41.58 -5.93
N LEU A 353 -4.68 -42.36 -4.98
CA LEU A 353 -5.26 -43.66 -5.24
C LEU A 353 -6.67 -43.45 -5.82
N PRO A 354 -7.04 -44.21 -6.88
CA PRO A 354 -8.37 -44.09 -7.47
C PRO A 354 -9.43 -44.61 -6.50
N THR A 355 -10.45 -43.79 -6.29
CA THR A 355 -11.68 -44.15 -5.58
C THR A 355 -12.47 -45.19 -6.39
N ASN A 356 -12.52 -46.45 -5.88
CA ASN A 356 -13.65 -47.34 -6.17
C ASN A 356 -13.95 -48.15 -4.92
N ALA A 357 -15.16 -47.96 -4.38
CA ALA A 357 -15.77 -48.69 -3.28
C ALA A 357 -16.14 -50.15 -3.72
N PRO A 358 -16.44 -51.07 -2.82
CA PRO A 358 -17.76 -51.05 -2.20
C PRO A 358 -17.79 -51.46 -0.68
N SER A 359 -18.91 -51.01 -0.11
CA SER A 359 -19.44 -51.31 1.22
C SER A 359 -19.42 -52.80 1.63
N GLN A 360 -19.08 -53.10 2.90
CA GLN A 360 -19.82 -54.09 3.72
C GLN A 360 -19.63 -53.89 5.22
N GLN A 361 -20.64 -54.23 5.93
CA GLN A 361 -21.13 -53.96 7.27
C GLN A 361 -20.43 -54.75 8.39
N SER A 362 -20.54 -54.17 9.58
CA SER A 362 -20.90 -54.73 10.89
C SER A 362 -19.81 -55.30 11.84
N ALA A 363 -19.84 -54.73 12.99
CA ALA A 363 -20.10 -55.30 14.32
C ALA A 363 -18.97 -55.23 15.39
N THR A 364 -19.40 -54.57 16.47
CA THR A 364 -19.16 -54.88 17.91
C THR A 364 -17.83 -54.50 18.60
N THR A 365 -18.00 -53.61 19.57
CA THR A 365 -17.24 -53.27 20.76
C THR A 365 -17.01 -54.46 21.73
N PRO A 366 -16.27 -54.40 22.89
CA PRO A 366 -15.73 -53.24 23.62
C PRO A 366 -14.40 -53.44 24.42
N SER A 367 -13.98 -52.34 25.05
CA SER A 367 -13.33 -52.24 26.41
C SER A 367 -11.80 -52.38 26.57
N SER A 368 -11.16 -51.37 27.06
CA SER A 368 -10.59 -51.14 28.42
C SER A 368 -9.30 -50.30 28.41
N SER A 369 -9.36 -49.17 29.11
CA SER A 369 -8.19 -48.37 29.53
C SER A 369 -7.64 -48.89 30.87
N PRO A 370 -6.68 -48.23 31.56
CA PRO A 370 -5.47 -47.44 31.30
C PRO A 370 -4.23 -47.94 32.09
N PRO A 371 -3.24 -47.27 32.63
CA PRO A 371 -2.57 -45.94 32.42
C PRO A 371 -1.02 -46.01 32.46
N GLY A 372 -0.33 -44.87 32.26
CA GLY A 372 1.07 -44.67 32.65
C GLY A 372 1.85 -43.57 31.92
N THR A 373 2.03 -42.44 32.58
CA THR A 373 2.98 -41.33 32.34
C THR A 373 4.41 -41.70 32.80
N PRO A 374 5.44 -40.79 32.71
CA PRO A 374 5.92 -39.86 31.70
C PRO A 374 7.41 -40.02 31.38
N LEU A 375 8.05 -39.27 30.47
CA LEU A 375 9.33 -38.56 30.65
C LEU A 375 9.98 -38.04 29.34
N ALA A 376 10.34 -36.77 29.42
CA ALA A 376 11.55 -36.07 28.95
C ALA A 376 11.80 -35.77 27.47
N ALA A 377 11.75 -34.52 27.23
CA ALA A 377 12.54 -33.57 26.46
C ALA A 377 13.72 -34.08 25.61
N ALA A 378 13.69 -33.71 24.30
CA ALA A 378 14.91 -33.33 23.60
C ALA A 378 14.54 -32.29 22.53
N SER A 379 15.05 -31.09 22.73
CA SER A 379 15.04 -29.98 21.79
C SER A 379 15.97 -30.26 20.63
N THR A 380 15.49 -30.10 19.40
CA THR A 380 16.38 -29.85 18.26
C THR A 380 15.90 -28.57 17.55
N ALA A 381 16.70 -27.53 17.73
CA ALA A 381 16.59 -26.26 17.07
C ALA A 381 16.83 -26.44 15.57
N THR A 382 15.84 -26.19 14.76
CA THR A 382 16.01 -25.95 13.33
C THR A 382 16.21 -24.42 13.12
N SER A 383 17.43 -24.09 12.74
CA SER A 383 17.84 -22.75 12.35
C SER A 383 17.01 -22.27 11.14
N ARG A 384 16.09 -21.37 11.38
CA ARG A 384 15.47 -20.53 10.34
C ARG A 384 16.51 -19.51 9.90
N ALA A 385 16.98 -19.60 8.68
CA ALA A 385 17.70 -18.54 8.03
C ALA A 385 16.76 -17.32 7.89
N SER A 386 16.96 -16.34 8.76
CA SER A 386 16.30 -15.05 8.68
C SER A 386 17.01 -14.19 7.62
N TRP A 387 16.33 -13.95 6.52
CA TRP A 387 16.71 -12.94 5.56
C TRP A 387 16.44 -11.54 6.14
N PRO A 388 17.31 -10.55 5.94
CA PRO A 388 17.11 -9.20 6.46
C PRO A 388 15.87 -8.59 5.80
N ARG A 389 14.94 -8.16 6.63
CA ARG A 389 13.81 -7.32 6.23
C ARG A 389 14.38 -6.01 5.69
N GLY A 390 14.04 -5.66 4.46
CA GLY A 390 14.38 -4.38 3.86
C GLY A 390 14.00 -3.25 4.79
N THR A 391 15.01 -2.54 5.25
CA THR A 391 14.92 -1.36 6.09
C THR A 391 14.22 -0.25 5.31
N LEU A 392 13.09 0.20 5.82
CA LEU A 392 12.49 1.49 5.48
C LEU A 392 13.51 2.58 5.83
N LEU A 393 14.06 3.24 4.80
CA LEU A 393 14.89 4.43 4.97
C LEU A 393 14.06 5.55 5.60
N SER A 394 14.25 5.75 6.89
CA SER A 394 13.93 6.99 7.58
C SER A 394 14.98 8.02 7.18
N ASN A 395 14.58 9.03 6.39
CA ASN A 395 15.39 10.21 6.15
C ASN A 395 15.48 11.05 7.42
N THR A 396 16.55 10.92 8.17
CA THR A 396 17.03 11.94 9.10
C THR A 396 18.09 12.78 8.40
N SER A 397 17.81 14.07 8.34
CA SER A 397 18.64 15.14 7.85
C SER A 397 20.02 15.16 8.48
N ARG A 398 21.08 15.25 7.67
CA ARG A 398 22.30 16.01 8.02
C ARG A 398 22.94 16.63 6.77
N SER A 399 23.19 17.90 6.92
CA SER A 399 23.77 18.89 6.02
C SER A 399 25.02 18.49 5.25
N GLY A 400 25.12 18.94 3.98
CA GLY A 400 26.39 19.08 3.28
C GLY A 400 26.26 19.21 1.76
N ARG A 401 26.14 20.44 1.27
CA ARG A 401 26.56 21.04 -0.03
C ARG A 401 26.64 20.19 -1.31
N SER A 402 25.91 20.72 -2.30
CA SER A 402 26.21 20.83 -3.74
C SER A 402 26.06 19.61 -4.62
N SER A 403 25.00 19.55 -5.40
CA SER A 403 24.98 19.72 -6.86
C SER A 403 23.54 19.54 -7.40
N SER A 404 23.20 20.47 -8.24
CA SER A 404 21.92 20.67 -8.94
C SER A 404 21.59 19.53 -9.91
N SER A 405 20.27 19.39 -10.11
CA SER A 405 19.52 18.77 -11.20
C SER A 405 18.93 17.39 -10.92
N SER A 406 17.66 17.40 -10.76
CA SER A 406 16.58 16.47 -11.06
C SER A 406 15.56 16.24 -9.92
N LYS A 407 14.93 17.33 -9.47
CA LYS A 407 13.75 17.28 -8.57
C LYS A 407 12.59 18.13 -9.10
N ALA A 408 12.31 18.07 -10.40
CA ALA A 408 11.27 18.90 -11.01
C ALA A 408 10.08 18.13 -11.62
N ALA A 409 9.96 16.82 -11.47
CA ALA A 409 8.91 16.08 -12.17
C ALA A 409 7.71 15.60 -11.32
N THR A 410 7.76 15.69 -9.99
CA THR A 410 6.68 15.14 -9.14
C THR A 410 5.81 16.18 -8.42
N ARG A 411 6.03 17.47 -8.65
CA ARG A 411 5.24 18.56 -8.04
C ARG A 411 4.21 19.25 -8.95
N SER A 412 4.11 18.88 -10.22
CA SER A 412 3.37 19.68 -11.21
C SER A 412 1.97 19.19 -11.57
N CYS A 413 1.43 18.15 -10.97
CA CYS A 413 0.09 17.62 -11.30
C CYS A 413 -1.06 18.17 -10.42
N TRP A 414 -0.79 19.09 -9.49
CA TRP A 414 -1.78 19.50 -8.46
C TRP A 414 -2.34 20.93 -8.60
N ILE A 415 -1.96 21.73 -9.63
CA ILE A 415 -2.34 23.17 -9.70
C ILE A 415 -3.03 23.58 -11.01
N ARG A 416 -3.45 22.67 -11.89
CA ARG A 416 -4.14 23.08 -13.14
C ARG A 416 -5.52 22.48 -13.34
N SER A 417 -6.45 22.66 -12.40
CA SER A 417 -7.86 22.33 -12.64
C SER A 417 -8.88 23.34 -12.09
N THR A 418 -8.52 24.61 -11.92
CA THR A 418 -9.50 25.64 -11.58
C THR A 418 -9.25 26.93 -12.33
N ARG A 419 -9.29 26.87 -13.67
CA ARG A 419 -9.55 28.04 -14.52
C ARG A 419 -10.06 27.59 -15.88
N ALA A 420 -11.34 27.36 -15.98
CA ALA A 420 -12.15 27.58 -17.18
C ALA A 420 -13.63 27.38 -16.82
N ARG A 421 -14.31 28.48 -16.47
CA ARG A 421 -15.67 28.81 -16.89
C ARG A 421 -16.12 30.05 -16.08
N THR A 422 -16.00 31.17 -16.66
CA THR A 422 -17.01 32.19 -16.83
C THR A 422 -17.21 32.34 -18.28
#